data_2a02032d58b824a4db29bdbafbfe9591
#
_entry.id   2a02032d58b824a4db29bdbafbfe9591
#
_cell.length_a   1.000
_cell.length_b   1.000
_cell.length_c   1.000
_cell.angle_alpha   90.00
_cell.angle_beta   90.00
_cell.angle_gamma   90.00
#
_symmetry.space_group_name_H-M   'P 1'
#
loop_
_entity.id
_entity.type
_entity.pdbx_description
1 polymer ?
#
loop_
_entity_poly.entity_id
_entity_poly.type
_entity_poly.pdbx_seq_one_letter_code
_entity_poly.pdbx_strand_id
1 'polypeptide(L)'
;MQINEIEGERQPVLMIVVGRQRVGKTSFLNAVAQFLRAHGAAFQIWDADKMNTTYNMSVFHRDARQPGSDDPEDVKAWLEERFIDLVEHRFDAMLDIGGGDTPLARLVQDVPVVATLEDEGVRVVLVHVIGPELADLDYLERFAEDDLFAPEATLIIMNGGLVLTGRSNDVAFSQVSEHPAVKAAIRAGGVVVRMPRLACMSEVTDRELSFEDAIKGKPGVDGRPVALFDKTRVRQWWERELPEMFELIPSLWLPQMRLGELARPPISTKRARKARKAAKPAGDESTSLGTD
;
A
#
# COMPACT_ATOMS: atom_id res chain seq x y z
N MET A 1 37.24 14.37 1.47
CA MET A 1 36.40 14.84 0.37
C MET A 1 34.97 14.72 0.87
N GLN A 2 34.43 15.84 1.44
CA GLN A 2 33.08 15.90 1.95
C GLN A 2 32.14 15.92 0.75
N ILE A 3 31.31 14.89 0.61
CA ILE A 3 30.17 14.89 -0.31
C ILE A 3 29.14 15.83 0.34
N ASN A 4 29.04 17.06 -0.15
CA ASN A 4 27.88 17.90 0.11
C ASN A 4 26.69 17.18 -0.54
N GLU A 5 25.89 16.48 0.25
CA GLU A 5 24.51 16.19 -0.10
C GLU A 5 23.84 17.55 -0.26
N ILE A 6 23.62 17.94 -1.52
CA ILE A 6 22.67 18.98 -1.86
C ILE A 6 21.33 18.41 -1.38
N GLU A 7 20.80 18.88 -0.27
CA GLU A 7 19.41 18.71 0.12
C GLU A 7 18.55 19.37 -0.99
N GLY A 8 18.34 18.62 -2.07
CA GLY A 8 17.31 18.94 -3.03
C GLY A 8 15.99 18.87 -2.29
N GLU A 9 15.21 19.94 -2.35
CA GLU A 9 13.89 20.02 -1.75
C GLU A 9 13.08 18.80 -2.21
N ARG A 10 12.67 17.96 -1.25
CA ARG A 10 11.97 16.70 -1.55
C ARG A 10 10.67 16.98 -2.29
N GLN A 11 10.42 16.26 -3.38
CA GLN A 11 9.16 16.33 -4.09
C GLN A 11 8.03 15.78 -3.22
N PRO A 12 6.90 16.49 -3.05
CA PRO A 12 5.70 15.91 -2.48
C PRO A 12 5.23 14.71 -3.30
N VAL A 13 4.65 13.74 -2.63
CA VAL A 13 4.07 12.55 -3.27
C VAL A 13 2.55 12.67 -3.27
N LEU A 14 1.95 12.53 -4.46
CA LEU A 14 0.52 12.33 -4.63
C LEU A 14 0.28 10.88 -5.08
N MET A 15 -0.23 10.05 -4.18
CA MET A 15 -0.60 8.67 -4.49
C MET A 15 -2.07 8.60 -4.90
N ILE A 16 -2.35 8.22 -6.15
CA ILE A 16 -3.72 8.08 -6.69
C ILE A 16 -4.02 6.60 -6.87
N VAL A 17 -5.07 6.10 -6.20
CA VAL A 17 -5.42 4.69 -6.24
C VAL A 17 -6.61 4.45 -7.17
N VAL A 18 -6.40 3.62 -8.18
CA VAL A 18 -7.36 3.29 -9.22
C VAL A 18 -7.58 1.76 -9.33
N GLY A 19 -8.65 1.38 -10.01
CA GLY A 19 -8.99 -0.03 -10.26
C GLY A 19 -10.50 -0.25 -10.23
N ARG A 20 -10.94 -1.42 -10.68
CA ARG A 20 -12.35 -1.81 -10.68
C ARG A 20 -12.99 -1.71 -9.30
N GLN A 21 -14.31 -1.67 -9.28
CA GLN A 21 -15.05 -1.84 -8.03
C GLN A 21 -14.72 -3.19 -7.39
N ARG A 22 -14.65 -3.21 -6.05
CA ARG A 22 -14.43 -4.42 -5.22
C ARG A 22 -13.05 -5.07 -5.34
N VAL A 23 -12.09 -4.50 -6.06
CA VAL A 23 -10.70 -5.00 -6.07
C VAL A 23 -9.93 -4.68 -4.79
N GLY A 24 -10.51 -3.90 -3.86
CA GLY A 24 -9.96 -3.61 -2.55
C GLY A 24 -9.09 -2.34 -2.49
N LYS A 25 -9.36 -1.33 -3.31
CA LYS A 25 -8.67 -0.02 -3.30
C LYS A 25 -8.63 0.60 -1.91
N THR A 26 -9.80 0.84 -1.32
CA THR A 26 -9.94 1.44 0.01
C THR A 26 -9.27 0.59 1.09
N SER A 27 -9.38 -0.75 1.02
CA SER A 27 -8.71 -1.64 1.98
C SER A 27 -7.18 -1.55 1.88
N PHE A 28 -6.65 -1.48 0.66
CA PHE A 28 -5.23 -1.26 0.41
C PHE A 28 -4.80 0.10 0.96
N LEU A 29 -5.50 1.17 0.57
CA LEU A 29 -5.15 2.53 0.97
C LEU A 29 -5.24 2.72 2.48
N ASN A 30 -6.27 2.16 3.13
CA ASN A 30 -6.40 2.15 4.58
C ASN A 30 -5.20 1.47 5.26
N ALA A 31 -4.77 0.29 4.77
CA ALA A 31 -3.62 -0.42 5.29
C ALA A 31 -2.32 0.39 5.13
N VAL A 32 -2.11 0.96 3.94
CA VAL A 32 -0.96 1.82 3.63
C VAL A 32 -0.95 3.07 4.52
N ALA A 33 -2.09 3.77 4.62
CA ALA A 33 -2.20 4.98 5.41
C ALA A 33 -1.91 4.73 6.91
N GLN A 34 -2.48 3.66 7.48
CA GLN A 34 -2.21 3.30 8.87
C GLN A 34 -0.73 2.93 9.08
N PHE A 35 -0.15 2.15 8.16
CA PHE A 35 1.24 1.74 8.25
C PHE A 35 2.19 2.93 8.20
N LEU A 36 2.04 3.80 7.21
CA LEU A 36 2.89 4.98 7.05
C LEU A 36 2.77 5.95 8.22
N ARG A 37 1.55 6.16 8.75
CA ARG A 37 1.33 6.99 9.95
C ARG A 37 1.97 6.39 11.20
N ALA A 38 1.90 5.08 11.37
CA ALA A 38 2.59 4.38 12.46
C ALA A 38 4.11 4.54 12.39
N HIS A 39 4.65 4.80 11.19
CA HIS A 39 6.08 5.07 10.96
C HIS A 39 6.39 6.57 10.80
N GLY A 40 5.52 7.44 11.32
CA GLY A 40 5.77 8.87 11.44
C GLY A 40 5.60 9.68 10.15
N ALA A 41 5.00 9.11 9.10
CA ALA A 41 4.66 9.86 7.90
C ALA A 41 3.51 10.85 8.16
N ALA A 42 3.61 12.05 7.58
CA ALA A 42 2.58 13.07 7.59
C ALA A 42 2.07 13.29 6.16
N PHE A 43 0.78 13.09 5.94
CA PHE A 43 0.13 13.27 4.64
C PHE A 43 -1.37 13.50 4.82
N GLN A 44 -1.98 14.11 3.81
CA GLN A 44 -3.44 14.24 3.73
C GLN A 44 -4.07 13.01 3.08
N ILE A 45 -5.28 12.68 3.48
CA ILE A 45 -6.12 11.66 2.84
C ILE A 45 -7.29 12.38 2.19
N TRP A 46 -7.47 12.12 0.88
CA TRP A 46 -8.55 12.64 0.08
C TRP A 46 -9.44 11.48 -0.36
N ASP A 47 -10.66 11.50 0.07
CA ASP A 47 -11.65 10.45 -0.18
C ASP A 47 -12.73 10.99 -1.11
N ALA A 48 -12.57 10.73 -2.39
CA ALA A 48 -13.51 11.12 -3.43
C ALA A 48 -14.57 10.04 -3.73
N ASP A 49 -14.54 8.87 -3.03
CA ASP A 49 -15.51 7.79 -3.18
C ASP A 49 -16.73 7.95 -2.24
N LYS A 50 -17.52 8.99 -2.44
CA LYS A 50 -18.74 9.22 -1.63
C LYS A 50 -19.83 8.17 -1.81
N MET A 51 -19.84 7.43 -2.92
CA MET A 51 -20.83 6.38 -3.17
C MET A 51 -20.62 5.17 -2.23
N ASN A 52 -19.44 4.99 -1.67
CA ASN A 52 -19.13 3.92 -0.75
C ASN A 52 -19.33 4.39 0.70
N THR A 53 -20.55 4.30 1.20
CA THR A 53 -20.89 4.76 2.55
C THR A 53 -20.48 3.80 3.67
N THR A 54 -20.11 2.56 3.34
CA THR A 54 -19.83 1.52 4.33
C THR A 54 -18.35 1.37 4.63
N TYR A 55 -17.49 1.49 3.62
CA TYR A 55 -16.04 1.26 3.74
C TYR A 55 -15.24 2.35 3.04
N ASN A 56 -15.56 3.61 3.28
CA ASN A 56 -14.76 4.72 2.79
C ASN A 56 -13.61 5.06 3.73
N MET A 57 -12.66 5.87 3.27
CA MET A 57 -11.49 6.23 4.05
C MET A 57 -11.84 7.02 5.33
N SER A 58 -12.93 7.79 5.32
CA SER A 58 -13.34 8.60 6.46
C SER A 58 -13.81 7.79 7.68
N VAL A 59 -14.24 6.54 7.48
CA VAL A 59 -14.57 5.60 8.58
C VAL A 59 -13.33 5.28 9.41
N PHE A 60 -12.18 5.12 8.75
CA PHE A 60 -10.91 4.74 9.40
C PHE A 60 -10.03 5.95 9.74
N HIS A 61 -10.20 7.05 9.00
CA HIS A 61 -9.38 8.26 9.12
C HIS A 61 -10.27 9.48 9.23
N ARG A 62 -10.53 9.93 10.45
CA ARG A 62 -11.45 11.06 10.72
C ARG A 62 -11.01 12.40 10.13
N ASP A 63 -9.75 12.50 9.76
CA ASP A 63 -9.14 13.66 9.10
C ASP A 63 -9.15 13.55 7.57
N ALA A 64 -9.73 12.46 7.01
CA ALA A 64 -9.93 12.33 5.58
C ALA A 64 -10.84 13.45 5.07
N ARG A 65 -10.38 14.15 4.02
CA ARG A 65 -11.14 15.22 3.38
C ARG A 65 -12.02 14.62 2.28
N GLN A 66 -13.26 15.04 2.23
CA GLN A 66 -14.23 14.63 1.22
C GLN A 66 -14.81 15.85 0.50
N PRO A 67 -15.21 15.72 -0.78
CA PRO A 67 -15.94 16.78 -1.47
C PRO A 67 -17.30 17.03 -0.79
N GLY A 68 -17.79 18.25 -0.85
CA GLY A 68 -19.10 18.62 -0.27
C GLY A 68 -20.29 17.97 -0.99
N SER A 69 -20.14 17.59 -2.27
CA SER A 69 -21.16 17.05 -3.15
C SER A 69 -20.66 15.75 -3.80
N ASP A 70 -21.59 14.95 -4.33
CA ASP A 70 -21.33 13.79 -5.20
C ASP A 70 -21.54 14.11 -6.69
N ASP A 71 -21.90 15.36 -7.01
CA ASP A 71 -21.96 15.83 -8.40
C ASP A 71 -20.56 15.79 -9.03
N PRO A 72 -20.40 15.18 -10.22
CA PRO A 72 -19.09 15.01 -10.85
C PRO A 72 -18.35 16.32 -11.12
N GLU A 73 -19.04 17.43 -11.41
CA GLU A 73 -18.38 18.73 -11.64
C GLU A 73 -17.92 19.38 -10.32
N ASP A 74 -18.71 19.22 -9.24
CA ASP A 74 -18.30 19.68 -7.90
C ASP A 74 -17.10 18.89 -7.42
N VAL A 75 -17.07 17.56 -7.63
CA VAL A 75 -15.93 16.71 -7.27
C VAL A 75 -14.69 17.07 -8.09
N LYS A 76 -14.87 17.35 -9.40
CA LYS A 76 -13.79 17.84 -10.27
C LYS A 76 -13.18 19.14 -9.74
N ALA A 77 -14.02 20.15 -9.48
CA ALA A 77 -13.57 21.43 -8.92
C ALA A 77 -12.86 21.26 -7.57
N TRP A 78 -13.39 20.37 -6.71
CA TRP A 78 -12.75 20.05 -5.43
C TRP A 78 -11.38 19.39 -5.62
N LEU A 79 -11.21 18.50 -6.60
CA LEU A 79 -9.89 17.90 -6.92
C LEU A 79 -8.90 18.94 -7.39
N GLU A 80 -9.32 19.87 -8.27
CA GLU A 80 -8.48 20.99 -8.72
C GLU A 80 -7.98 21.83 -7.54
N GLU A 81 -8.88 22.22 -6.61
CA GLU A 81 -8.49 22.93 -5.38
C GLU A 81 -7.47 22.14 -4.54
N ARG A 82 -7.65 20.82 -4.42
CA ARG A 82 -6.72 19.98 -3.65
C ARG A 82 -5.36 19.87 -4.30
N PHE A 83 -5.30 19.80 -5.63
CA PHE A 83 -4.03 19.79 -6.35
C PHE A 83 -3.29 21.13 -6.24
N ILE A 84 -4.00 22.25 -6.35
CA ILE A 84 -3.43 23.59 -6.11
C ILE A 84 -2.88 23.68 -4.68
N ASP A 85 -3.66 23.29 -3.67
CA ASP A 85 -3.27 23.28 -2.26
C ASP A 85 -1.98 22.45 -2.02
N LEU A 86 -1.87 21.30 -2.69
CA LEU A 86 -0.69 20.42 -2.61
C LEU A 86 0.56 21.08 -3.22
N VAL A 87 0.42 21.70 -4.38
CA VAL A 87 1.52 22.42 -5.06
C VAL A 87 2.00 23.59 -4.21
N GLU A 88 1.08 24.42 -3.69
CA GLU A 88 1.40 25.60 -2.91
C GLU A 88 2.04 25.29 -1.55
N HIS A 89 1.55 24.26 -0.86
CA HIS A 89 1.93 23.95 0.52
C HIS A 89 2.89 22.75 0.67
N ARG A 90 3.22 22.08 -0.43
CA ARG A 90 4.27 21.05 -0.51
C ARG A 90 4.12 19.92 0.51
N PHE A 91 2.93 19.32 0.61
CA PHE A 91 2.65 18.15 1.48
C PHE A 91 2.40 16.88 0.67
N ASP A 92 2.55 15.71 1.29
CA ASP A 92 2.18 14.44 0.69
C ASP A 92 0.66 14.21 0.78
N ALA A 93 0.08 13.54 -0.22
CA ALA A 93 -1.34 13.21 -0.22
C ALA A 93 -1.62 11.79 -0.78
N MET A 94 -2.73 11.22 -0.34
CA MET A 94 -3.30 9.97 -0.87
C MET A 94 -4.73 10.23 -1.30
N LEU A 95 -5.08 9.82 -2.52
CA LEU A 95 -6.40 9.99 -3.11
C LEU A 95 -7.06 8.63 -3.35
N ASP A 96 -8.18 8.39 -2.68
CA ASP A 96 -9.10 7.27 -2.96
C ASP A 96 -10.19 7.74 -3.94
N ILE A 97 -10.24 7.09 -5.09
CA ILE A 97 -11.21 7.39 -6.14
C ILE A 97 -12.19 6.25 -6.26
N GLY A 98 -13.47 6.57 -6.34
CA GLY A 98 -14.53 5.59 -6.54
C GLY A 98 -14.34 4.73 -7.80
N GLY A 99 -14.90 3.55 -7.79
CA GLY A 99 -14.83 2.60 -8.90
C GLY A 99 -15.73 2.97 -10.09
N GLY A 100 -15.73 4.21 -10.50
CA GLY A 100 -16.40 4.77 -11.68
C GLY A 100 -15.58 5.93 -12.23
N ASP A 101 -14.65 6.45 -11.42
CA ASP A 101 -13.64 7.50 -11.66
C ASP A 101 -14.03 8.63 -12.65
N THR A 102 -15.31 8.84 -12.88
CA THR A 102 -15.82 9.85 -13.81
C THR A 102 -15.26 11.25 -13.55
N PRO A 103 -15.18 11.76 -12.31
CA PRO A 103 -14.62 13.10 -12.05
C PRO A 103 -13.14 13.23 -12.43
N LEU A 104 -12.31 12.23 -12.09
CA LEU A 104 -10.90 12.24 -12.49
C LEU A 104 -10.76 12.11 -14.01
N ALA A 105 -11.51 11.20 -14.65
CA ALA A 105 -11.48 11.04 -16.09
C ALA A 105 -11.87 12.33 -16.83
N ARG A 106 -12.86 13.08 -16.32
CA ARG A 106 -13.23 14.40 -16.87
C ARG A 106 -12.12 15.43 -16.70
N LEU A 107 -11.51 15.46 -15.51
CA LEU A 107 -10.40 16.39 -15.24
C LEU A 107 -9.21 16.12 -16.16
N VAL A 108 -8.86 14.85 -16.36
CA VAL A 108 -7.76 14.43 -17.24
C VAL A 108 -8.03 14.77 -18.71
N GLN A 109 -9.29 14.70 -19.15
CA GLN A 109 -9.67 15.10 -20.52
C GLN A 109 -9.51 16.61 -20.78
N ASP A 110 -9.67 17.43 -19.75
CA ASP A 110 -9.56 18.89 -19.88
C ASP A 110 -8.13 19.40 -19.73
N VAL A 111 -7.33 18.76 -18.86
CA VAL A 111 -5.98 19.20 -18.48
C VAL A 111 -5.05 17.99 -18.35
N PRO A 112 -3.80 18.04 -18.82
CA PRO A 112 -2.79 17.01 -18.59
C PRO A 112 -2.32 17.04 -17.12
N VAL A 113 -3.20 16.57 -16.22
CA VAL A 113 -3.06 16.68 -14.75
C VAL A 113 -1.71 16.15 -14.25
N VAL A 114 -1.30 14.98 -14.75
CA VAL A 114 -0.04 14.37 -14.32
C VAL A 114 1.15 15.24 -14.71
N ALA A 115 1.27 15.60 -15.99
CA ALA A 115 2.36 16.42 -16.47
C ALA A 115 2.39 17.79 -15.76
N THR A 116 1.22 18.41 -15.55
CA THR A 116 1.12 19.69 -14.83
C THR A 116 1.65 19.58 -13.39
N LEU A 117 1.29 18.52 -12.67
CA LEU A 117 1.75 18.30 -11.29
C LEU A 117 3.25 17.95 -11.23
N GLU A 118 3.74 17.15 -12.18
CA GLU A 118 5.14 16.75 -12.25
C GLU A 118 6.03 17.96 -12.63
N ASP A 119 5.57 18.84 -13.53
CA ASP A 119 6.24 20.12 -13.88
C ASP A 119 6.33 21.04 -12.65
N GLU A 120 5.34 21.03 -11.77
CA GLU A 120 5.34 21.75 -10.49
C GLU A 120 6.13 21.01 -9.39
N GLY A 121 6.83 19.96 -9.74
CA GLY A 121 7.70 19.19 -8.85
C GLY A 121 6.95 18.33 -7.84
N VAL A 122 5.75 17.88 -8.16
CA VAL A 122 5.00 16.86 -7.40
C VAL A 122 5.25 15.49 -8.05
N ARG A 123 5.57 14.49 -7.27
CA ARG A 123 5.65 13.12 -7.77
C ARG A 123 4.27 12.47 -7.75
N VAL A 124 3.72 12.23 -8.92
CA VAL A 124 2.46 11.50 -9.05
C VAL A 124 2.75 10.00 -9.09
N VAL A 125 2.13 9.24 -8.18
CA VAL A 125 2.23 7.77 -8.13
C VAL A 125 0.86 7.18 -8.42
N LEU A 126 0.70 6.59 -9.60
CA LEU A 126 -0.52 5.91 -9.97
C LEU A 126 -0.49 4.46 -9.48
N VAL A 127 -1.43 4.11 -8.62
CA VAL A 127 -1.52 2.79 -7.99
C VAL A 127 -2.71 2.03 -8.55
N HIS A 128 -2.44 1.02 -9.36
CA HIS A 128 -3.44 0.09 -9.87
C HIS A 128 -3.63 -1.07 -8.89
N VAL A 129 -4.76 -1.12 -8.20
CA VAL A 129 -5.12 -2.29 -7.38
C VAL A 129 -5.91 -3.27 -8.25
N ILE A 130 -5.40 -4.48 -8.39
CA ILE A 130 -5.96 -5.52 -9.25
C ILE A 130 -6.16 -6.83 -8.48
N GLY A 131 -7.21 -7.54 -8.86
CA GLY A 131 -7.49 -8.91 -8.42
C GLY A 131 -6.91 -9.95 -9.39
N PRO A 132 -7.25 -11.24 -9.20
CA PRO A 132 -6.77 -12.33 -10.05
C PRO A 132 -7.54 -12.49 -11.36
N GLU A 133 -8.55 -11.68 -11.65
CA GLU A 133 -9.34 -11.75 -12.88
C GLU A 133 -8.76 -10.84 -13.96
N LEU A 134 -8.78 -11.29 -15.23
CA LEU A 134 -8.29 -10.49 -16.35
C LEU A 134 -9.06 -9.17 -16.50
N ALA A 135 -10.37 -9.18 -16.21
CA ALA A 135 -11.17 -7.96 -16.22
C ALA A 135 -10.73 -6.89 -15.20
N ASP A 136 -9.90 -7.24 -14.20
CA ASP A 136 -9.34 -6.26 -13.27
C ASP A 136 -8.23 -5.40 -13.92
N LEU A 137 -7.79 -5.78 -15.12
CA LEU A 137 -6.80 -5.04 -15.91
C LEU A 137 -7.40 -3.93 -16.78
N ASP A 138 -8.73 -3.84 -16.91
CA ASP A 138 -9.41 -2.86 -17.77
C ASP A 138 -8.93 -1.42 -17.50
N TYR A 139 -8.68 -1.08 -16.24
CA TYR A 139 -8.17 0.24 -15.85
C TYR A 139 -6.71 0.45 -16.27
N LEU A 140 -5.86 -0.58 -16.12
CA LEU A 140 -4.46 -0.51 -16.53
C LEU A 140 -4.36 -0.35 -18.05
N GLU A 141 -5.21 -1.04 -18.81
CA GLU A 141 -5.25 -0.93 -20.28
C GLU A 141 -5.72 0.45 -20.71
N ARG A 142 -6.83 0.93 -20.12
CA ARG A 142 -7.39 2.23 -20.46
C ARG A 142 -6.43 3.38 -20.16
N PHE A 143 -5.77 3.36 -18.99
CA PHE A 143 -4.77 4.38 -18.66
C PHE A 143 -3.48 4.27 -19.48
N ALA A 144 -3.16 3.10 -20.00
CA ALA A 144 -2.02 2.92 -20.91
C ALA A 144 -2.30 3.47 -22.33
N GLU A 145 -3.57 3.56 -22.73
CA GLU A 145 -4.01 4.14 -24.01
C GLU A 145 -4.16 5.67 -23.93
N ASP A 146 -4.30 6.20 -22.72
CA ASP A 146 -4.52 7.63 -22.45
C ASP A 146 -3.20 8.30 -22.04
N ASP A 147 -2.48 8.86 -23.01
CA ASP A 147 -1.21 9.58 -22.78
C ASP A 147 -1.34 10.77 -21.81
N LEU A 148 -2.56 11.24 -21.53
CA LEU A 148 -2.80 12.35 -20.62
C LEU A 148 -2.70 11.97 -19.14
N PHE A 149 -2.68 10.65 -18.82
CA PHE A 149 -2.58 10.15 -17.46
C PHE A 149 -1.55 9.03 -17.32
N ALA A 150 -0.33 9.29 -17.76
CA ALA A 150 0.80 8.35 -17.73
C ALA A 150 1.94 8.88 -16.84
N PRO A 151 1.84 8.75 -15.49
CA PRO A 151 2.92 9.22 -14.61
C PRO A 151 4.16 8.33 -14.73
N GLU A 152 5.33 8.91 -14.44
CA GLU A 152 6.59 8.17 -14.37
C GLU A 152 6.57 7.03 -13.34
N ALA A 153 5.79 7.20 -12.26
CA ALA A 153 5.69 6.24 -11.17
C ALA A 153 4.37 5.46 -11.22
N THR A 154 4.41 4.25 -11.74
CA THR A 154 3.27 3.32 -11.81
C THR A 154 3.48 2.13 -10.89
N LEU A 155 2.58 1.95 -9.91
CA LEU A 155 2.59 0.84 -8.95
C LEU A 155 1.40 -0.09 -9.22
N ILE A 156 1.65 -1.36 -9.47
CA ILE A 156 0.62 -2.39 -9.65
C ILE A 156 0.57 -3.24 -8.38
N ILE A 157 -0.57 -3.21 -7.69
CA ILE A 157 -0.81 -3.98 -6.46
C ILE A 157 -1.69 -5.19 -6.79
N MET A 158 -1.09 -6.37 -6.78
CA MET A 158 -1.82 -7.64 -6.86
C MET A 158 -2.42 -7.97 -5.49
N ASN A 159 -3.73 -7.81 -5.34
CA ASN A 159 -4.40 -7.98 -4.05
C ASN A 159 -4.60 -9.45 -3.68
N GLY A 160 -3.69 -9.99 -2.86
CA GLY A 160 -3.77 -11.36 -2.34
C GLY A 160 -5.02 -11.65 -1.51
N GLY A 161 -5.68 -10.61 -0.98
CA GLY A 161 -6.94 -10.75 -0.26
C GLY A 161 -8.09 -11.34 -1.09
N LEU A 162 -8.03 -11.19 -2.42
CA LEU A 162 -9.02 -11.72 -3.36
C LEU A 162 -8.73 -13.15 -3.83
N VAL A 163 -7.61 -13.72 -3.45
CA VAL A 163 -7.25 -15.09 -3.83
C VAL A 163 -8.06 -16.08 -3.00
N LEU A 164 -8.75 -16.99 -3.69
CA LEU A 164 -9.54 -18.04 -3.05
C LEU A 164 -8.71 -18.92 -2.13
N THR A 165 -9.30 -19.34 -1.02
CA THR A 165 -8.66 -20.22 -0.04
C THR A 165 -8.18 -21.51 -0.71
N GLY A 166 -6.94 -21.89 -0.43
CA GLY A 166 -6.31 -23.11 -0.99
C GLY A 166 -5.62 -22.91 -2.34
N ARG A 167 -5.72 -21.70 -2.95
CA ARG A 167 -4.99 -21.37 -4.17
C ARG A 167 -3.77 -20.51 -3.82
N SER A 168 -2.60 -20.80 -4.40
CA SER A 168 -1.42 -19.94 -4.21
C SER A 168 -1.56 -18.65 -5.02
N ASN A 169 -0.91 -17.58 -4.56
CA ASN A 169 -0.90 -16.30 -5.28
C ASN A 169 -0.30 -16.45 -6.69
N ASP A 170 0.77 -17.25 -6.85
CA ASP A 170 1.40 -17.47 -8.15
C ASP A 170 0.46 -18.11 -9.17
N VAL A 171 -0.32 -19.09 -8.73
CA VAL A 171 -1.33 -19.73 -9.58
C VAL A 171 -2.50 -18.80 -9.85
N ALA A 172 -2.93 -18.02 -8.84
CA ALA A 172 -4.07 -17.12 -8.99
C ALA A 172 -3.79 -15.97 -9.98
N PHE A 173 -2.61 -15.36 -9.87
CA PHE A 173 -2.20 -14.23 -10.71
C PHE A 173 -1.40 -14.62 -11.96
N SER A 174 -1.29 -15.92 -12.31
CA SER A 174 -0.47 -16.34 -13.45
C SER A 174 -0.90 -15.66 -14.77
N GLN A 175 -2.19 -15.64 -15.07
CA GLN A 175 -2.71 -15.01 -16.29
C GLN A 175 -2.53 -13.49 -16.27
N VAL A 176 -2.78 -12.84 -15.14
CA VAL A 176 -2.61 -11.40 -14.94
C VAL A 176 -1.14 -11.01 -15.10
N SER A 177 -0.22 -11.75 -14.49
CA SER A 177 1.22 -11.47 -14.57
C SER A 177 1.78 -11.59 -16.01
N GLU A 178 1.20 -12.49 -16.80
CA GLU A 178 1.60 -12.72 -18.20
C GLU A 178 0.93 -11.77 -19.20
N HIS A 179 -0.04 -10.98 -18.74
CA HIS A 179 -0.82 -10.10 -19.60
C HIS A 179 0.07 -9.00 -20.26
N PRO A 180 -0.18 -8.68 -21.55
CA PRO A 180 0.61 -7.67 -22.26
C PRO A 180 0.66 -6.30 -21.58
N ALA A 181 -0.47 -5.82 -21.02
CA ALA A 181 -0.54 -4.54 -20.32
C ALA A 181 0.37 -4.50 -19.07
N VAL A 182 0.38 -5.55 -18.25
CA VAL A 182 1.27 -5.64 -17.08
C VAL A 182 2.74 -5.67 -17.52
N LYS A 183 3.07 -6.45 -18.54
CA LYS A 183 4.43 -6.49 -19.10
C LYS A 183 4.86 -5.16 -19.72
N ALA A 184 3.92 -4.43 -20.33
CA ALA A 184 4.19 -3.10 -20.87
C ALA A 184 4.46 -2.10 -19.74
N ALA A 185 3.64 -2.08 -18.69
CA ALA A 185 3.85 -1.24 -17.52
C ALA A 185 5.22 -1.51 -16.86
N ILE A 186 5.61 -2.78 -16.69
CA ILE A 186 6.93 -3.15 -16.15
C ILE A 186 8.07 -2.63 -17.06
N ARG A 187 7.94 -2.77 -18.37
CA ARG A 187 8.96 -2.25 -19.33
C ARG A 187 9.07 -0.72 -19.28
N ALA A 188 7.98 -0.04 -18.96
CA ALA A 188 7.95 1.41 -18.77
C ALA A 188 8.49 1.85 -17.39
N GLY A 189 8.97 0.93 -16.55
CA GLY A 189 9.51 1.24 -15.22
C GLY A 189 8.52 1.03 -14.07
N GLY A 190 7.31 0.55 -14.36
CA GLY A 190 6.31 0.23 -13.34
C GLY A 190 6.75 -0.91 -12.42
N VAL A 191 6.34 -0.83 -11.16
CA VAL A 191 6.66 -1.80 -10.11
C VAL A 191 5.44 -2.63 -9.77
N VAL A 192 5.60 -3.96 -9.73
CA VAL A 192 4.53 -4.88 -9.36
C VAL A 192 4.79 -5.42 -7.96
N VAL A 193 3.82 -5.27 -7.07
CA VAL A 193 3.91 -5.71 -5.68
C VAL A 193 2.68 -6.53 -5.31
N ARG A 194 2.84 -7.52 -4.46
CA ARG A 194 1.73 -8.32 -3.93
C ARG A 194 1.33 -7.84 -2.54
N MET A 195 0.09 -7.41 -2.40
CA MET A 195 -0.47 -7.17 -1.07
C MET A 195 -0.73 -8.51 -0.38
N PRO A 196 -0.13 -8.77 0.80
CA PRO A 196 -0.34 -10.01 1.51
C PRO A 196 -1.80 -10.14 1.98
N ARG A 197 -2.32 -11.37 1.97
CA ARG A 197 -3.68 -11.67 2.42
C ARG A 197 -3.76 -11.65 3.94
N LEU A 198 -4.62 -10.79 4.49
CA LEU A 198 -5.08 -10.93 5.87
C LEU A 198 -6.41 -11.70 5.88
N ALA A 199 -6.39 -12.96 6.30
CA ALA A 199 -7.57 -13.84 6.24
C ALA A 199 -8.75 -13.36 7.10
N CYS A 200 -8.48 -12.51 8.10
CA CYS A 200 -9.49 -11.93 8.99
C CYS A 200 -9.62 -10.40 8.79
N MET A 201 -9.42 -9.91 7.57
CA MET A 201 -9.53 -8.47 7.28
C MET A 201 -10.87 -7.89 7.72
N SER A 202 -11.98 -8.58 7.40
CA SER A 202 -13.32 -8.16 7.79
C SER A 202 -13.51 -8.09 9.32
N GLU A 203 -12.86 -8.96 10.08
CA GLU A 203 -12.91 -8.91 11.55
C GLU A 203 -12.31 -7.62 12.14
N VAL A 204 -11.44 -6.96 11.40
CA VAL A 204 -10.84 -5.67 11.78
C VAL A 204 -11.66 -4.53 11.20
N THR A 205 -11.98 -4.57 9.90
CA THR A 205 -12.65 -3.48 9.19
C THR A 205 -14.11 -3.29 9.62
N ASP A 206 -14.88 -4.40 9.79
CA ASP A 206 -16.29 -4.33 10.22
C ASP A 206 -16.45 -3.82 11.66
N ARG A 207 -15.36 -3.87 12.44
CA ARG A 207 -15.29 -3.29 13.78
C ARG A 207 -14.69 -1.89 13.82
N GLU A 208 -14.39 -1.31 12.68
CA GLU A 208 -13.76 0.01 12.54
C GLU A 208 -12.48 0.15 13.37
N LEU A 209 -11.74 -0.94 13.53
CA LEU A 209 -10.49 -0.96 14.28
C LEU A 209 -9.30 -0.54 13.42
N SER A 210 -8.36 0.16 14.03
CA SER A 210 -7.02 0.19 13.47
C SER A 210 -6.34 -1.18 13.65
N PHE A 211 -5.35 -1.50 12.79
CA PHE A 211 -4.61 -2.77 12.93
C PHE A 211 -3.86 -2.83 14.26
N GLU A 212 -3.32 -1.72 14.74
CA GLU A 212 -2.69 -1.66 16.07
C GLU A 212 -3.69 -1.90 17.20
N ASP A 213 -4.88 -1.33 17.13
CA ASP A 213 -5.91 -1.52 18.16
C ASP A 213 -6.42 -2.96 18.17
N ALA A 214 -6.57 -3.57 16.98
CA ALA A 214 -6.86 -5.00 16.87
C ALA A 214 -5.78 -5.87 17.52
N ILE A 215 -4.50 -5.57 17.30
CA ILE A 215 -3.36 -6.25 17.93
C ILE A 215 -3.35 -6.05 19.44
N LYS A 216 -3.70 -4.87 19.93
CA LYS A 216 -3.81 -4.55 21.38
C LYS A 216 -5.04 -5.19 22.03
N GLY A 217 -5.99 -5.71 21.23
CA GLY A 217 -7.24 -6.32 21.69
C GLY A 217 -8.25 -5.30 22.21
N LYS A 218 -8.25 -4.10 21.64
CA LYS A 218 -9.29 -3.11 21.93
C LYS A 218 -10.63 -3.56 21.36
N PRO A 219 -11.76 -3.23 22.00
CA PRO A 219 -13.08 -3.48 21.44
C PRO A 219 -13.34 -2.55 20.24
N GLY A 220 -14.00 -3.08 19.21
CA GLY A 220 -14.50 -2.28 18.09
C GLY A 220 -15.85 -1.63 18.36
N VAL A 221 -16.49 -1.12 17.32
CA VAL A 221 -17.83 -0.45 17.42
C VAL A 221 -18.93 -1.39 17.92
N ASP A 222 -18.78 -2.70 17.75
CA ASP A 222 -19.65 -3.75 18.28
C ASP A 222 -19.39 -4.09 19.76
N GLY A 223 -18.45 -3.40 20.42
CA GLY A 223 -18.03 -3.64 21.80
C GLY A 223 -17.17 -4.90 22.00
N ARG A 224 -16.76 -5.60 20.94
CA ARG A 224 -16.01 -6.85 21.01
C ARG A 224 -14.60 -6.68 20.46
N PRO A 225 -13.59 -7.30 21.10
CA PRO A 225 -12.26 -7.37 20.53
C PRO A 225 -12.20 -8.43 19.41
N VAL A 226 -11.20 -8.32 18.54
CA VAL A 226 -10.87 -9.36 17.58
C VAL A 226 -10.49 -10.65 18.30
N ALA A 227 -10.91 -11.79 17.79
CA ALA A 227 -10.67 -13.11 18.40
C ALA A 227 -9.17 -13.42 18.56
N LEU A 228 -8.82 -14.27 19.53
CA LEU A 228 -7.43 -14.55 19.90
C LEU A 228 -6.52 -14.94 18.72
N PHE A 229 -6.97 -15.85 17.88
CA PHE A 229 -6.18 -16.31 16.74
C PHE A 229 -6.13 -15.25 15.62
N ASP A 230 -7.20 -14.50 15.42
CA ASP A 230 -7.25 -13.41 14.45
C ASP A 230 -6.34 -12.26 14.88
N LYS A 231 -6.30 -11.91 16.16
CA LYS A 231 -5.32 -11.00 16.72
C LYS A 231 -3.87 -11.41 16.41
N THR A 232 -3.58 -12.70 16.46
CA THR A 232 -2.24 -13.23 16.11
C THR A 232 -1.97 -13.12 14.61
N ARG A 233 -2.99 -13.36 13.75
CA ARG A 233 -2.89 -13.20 12.30
C ARG A 233 -2.67 -11.72 11.92
N VAL A 234 -3.43 -10.81 12.54
CA VAL A 234 -3.26 -9.35 12.33
C VAL A 234 -1.85 -8.92 12.71
N ARG A 235 -1.34 -9.37 13.87
CA ARG A 235 0.02 -9.06 14.30
C ARG A 235 1.07 -9.56 13.32
N GLN A 236 0.99 -10.82 12.88
CA GLN A 236 1.95 -11.38 11.92
C GLN A 236 1.91 -10.60 10.59
N TRP A 237 0.73 -10.29 10.10
CA TRP A 237 0.52 -9.54 8.87
C TRP A 237 1.08 -8.12 8.99
N TRP A 238 0.78 -7.42 10.09
CA TRP A 238 1.18 -6.03 10.34
C TRP A 238 2.68 -5.86 10.61
N GLU A 239 3.25 -6.75 11.43
CA GLU A 239 4.64 -6.61 11.89
C GLU A 239 5.65 -7.28 10.95
N ARG A 240 5.20 -8.10 10.00
CA ARG A 240 6.10 -8.86 9.14
C ARG A 240 5.72 -8.81 7.67
N GLU A 241 4.51 -9.24 7.30
CA GLU A 241 4.15 -9.42 5.89
C GLU A 241 3.94 -8.07 5.18
N LEU A 242 3.34 -7.10 5.85
CA LEU A 242 3.14 -5.76 5.30
C LEU A 242 4.45 -4.98 5.15
N PRO A 243 5.37 -4.95 6.13
CA PRO A 243 6.72 -4.39 5.93
C PRO A 243 7.48 -5.01 4.76
N GLU A 244 7.46 -6.35 4.61
CA GLU A 244 8.08 -7.05 3.48
C GLU A 244 7.51 -6.56 2.13
N MET A 245 6.22 -6.23 2.07
CA MET A 245 5.60 -5.61 0.89
C MET A 245 6.15 -4.19 0.64
N PHE A 246 6.28 -3.37 1.68
CA PHE A 246 6.78 -2.00 1.54
C PHE A 246 8.23 -1.93 1.10
N GLU A 247 9.07 -2.90 1.48
CA GLU A 247 10.48 -2.98 1.02
C GLU A 247 10.62 -3.13 -0.51
N LEU A 248 9.55 -3.57 -1.19
CA LEU A 248 9.51 -3.72 -2.65
C LEU A 248 9.08 -2.43 -3.38
N ILE A 249 8.55 -1.45 -2.67
CA ILE A 249 8.09 -0.18 -3.24
C ILE A 249 9.23 0.84 -3.17
N PRO A 250 9.57 1.53 -4.27
CA PRO A 250 10.57 2.59 -4.23
C PRO A 250 10.24 3.63 -3.15
N SER A 251 11.18 3.92 -2.26
CA SER A 251 10.94 4.83 -1.12
C SER A 251 10.53 6.24 -1.54
N LEU A 252 10.95 6.69 -2.73
CA LEU A 252 10.56 7.98 -3.31
C LEU A 252 9.10 8.01 -3.80
N TRP A 253 8.42 6.87 -3.85
CA TRP A 253 7.02 6.76 -4.25
C TRP A 253 6.06 6.77 -3.05
N LEU A 254 6.59 6.84 -1.86
CA LEU A 254 5.83 6.83 -0.62
C LEU A 254 5.94 8.18 0.11
N PRO A 255 4.89 8.61 0.82
CA PRO A 255 4.98 9.68 1.80
C PRO A 255 6.15 9.46 2.75
N GLN A 256 6.83 10.56 3.13
CA GLN A 256 8.05 10.46 3.90
C GLN A 256 7.82 9.88 5.30
N MET A 257 8.41 8.73 5.53
CA MET A 257 8.54 8.15 6.86
C MET A 257 9.76 8.74 7.57
N ARG A 258 9.71 8.87 8.89
CA ARG A 258 10.90 9.16 9.70
C ARG A 258 11.75 7.90 9.74
N LEU A 259 12.77 7.82 8.90
CA LEU A 259 13.64 6.65 8.67
C LEU A 259 14.43 6.17 9.91
N GLY A 260 14.25 6.77 11.10
CA GLY A 260 14.89 6.29 12.35
C GLY A 260 14.25 5.04 12.96
N GLU A 261 13.12 4.56 12.50
CA GLU A 261 12.31 3.52 13.16
C GLU A 261 11.95 2.29 12.33
N LEU A 262 12.46 2.12 11.12
CA LEU A 262 12.50 0.80 10.50
C LEU A 262 13.58 -0.07 11.18
N ALA A 263 13.67 0.02 12.52
CA ALA A 263 14.46 -0.89 13.32
C ALA A 263 13.87 -2.28 13.12
N ARG A 264 14.64 -3.15 12.44
CA ARG A 264 14.35 -4.58 12.35
C ARG A 264 13.83 -5.06 13.69
N PRO A 265 12.66 -5.70 13.76
CA PRO A 265 12.17 -6.26 15.01
C PRO A 265 13.29 -7.14 15.57
N PRO A 266 13.56 -7.07 16.88
CA PRO A 266 14.66 -7.83 17.48
C PRO A 266 14.46 -9.30 17.13
N ILE A 267 15.39 -9.86 16.36
CA ILE A 267 15.40 -11.29 16.01
C ILE A 267 15.28 -12.03 17.35
N SER A 268 14.15 -12.70 17.54
CA SER A 268 13.88 -13.42 18.78
C SER A 268 15.06 -14.32 19.11
N THR A 269 15.84 -13.94 20.12
CA THR A 269 17.07 -14.62 20.59
C THR A 269 16.86 -16.08 20.97
N LYS A 270 15.61 -16.54 21.04
CA LYS A 270 15.26 -17.96 21.27
C LYS A 270 15.57 -18.85 20.06
N ARG A 271 15.47 -18.37 18.81
CA ARG A 271 15.80 -19.16 17.62
C ARG A 271 17.31 -19.25 17.39
N ALA A 272 18.03 -18.18 17.68
CA ALA A 272 19.51 -18.15 17.59
C ALA A 272 20.16 -19.08 18.62
N ARG A 273 19.59 -19.22 19.83
CA ARG A 273 20.07 -20.17 20.85
C ARG A 273 19.87 -21.64 20.45
N LYS A 274 18.77 -21.97 19.72
CA LYS A 274 18.50 -23.34 19.26
C LYS A 274 19.43 -23.74 18.11
N ALA A 275 19.76 -22.83 17.21
CA ALA A 275 20.71 -23.07 16.12
C ALA A 275 22.15 -23.21 16.62
N ARG A 276 22.57 -22.41 17.62
CA ARG A 276 23.89 -22.51 18.23
C ARG A 276 24.07 -23.80 19.05
N LYS A 277 23.00 -24.38 19.63
CA LYS A 277 23.05 -25.64 20.37
C LYS A 277 23.12 -26.86 19.45
N ALA A 278 22.66 -26.74 18.20
CA ALA A 278 22.74 -27.80 17.17
C ALA A 278 24.07 -27.82 16.40
N ALA A 279 24.86 -26.75 16.49
CA ALA A 279 26.14 -26.60 15.76
C ALA A 279 27.37 -26.85 16.60
N LYS A 280 27.27 -27.50 17.78
CA LYS A 280 28.44 -27.85 18.58
C LYS A 280 28.99 -29.20 18.08
N PRO A 281 30.20 -29.31 17.53
CA PRO A 281 30.79 -30.55 17.07
C PRO A 281 31.00 -31.50 18.24
N ALA A 282 30.73 -32.77 18.05
CA ALA A 282 31.02 -33.84 18.98
C ALA A 282 32.54 -33.93 19.18
N GLY A 283 32.98 -33.86 20.43
CA GLY A 283 34.39 -33.93 20.79
C GLY A 283 35.00 -35.27 20.41
N ASP A 284 36.20 -35.17 19.91
CA ASP A 284 37.10 -36.25 19.54
C ASP A 284 37.53 -37.03 20.81
N GLU A 285 37.07 -38.26 20.96
CA GLU A 285 37.59 -39.19 21.93
C GLU A 285 38.79 -39.91 21.31
N SER A 286 40.00 -39.37 21.58
CA SER A 286 41.22 -40.07 21.28
C SER A 286 41.41 -41.25 22.23
N THR A 287 41.29 -42.46 21.67
CA THR A 287 41.65 -43.73 22.32
C THR A 287 43.18 -43.83 22.46
N SER A 288 43.72 -43.76 23.66
CA SER A 288 45.11 -44.16 23.96
C SER A 288 45.17 -45.69 24.16
N LEU A 289 45.80 -46.36 23.24
CA LEU A 289 46.30 -47.73 23.43
C LEU A 289 47.57 -47.64 24.28
N GLY A 290 47.51 -48.23 25.49
CA GLY A 290 48.69 -48.51 26.33
C GLY A 290 49.12 -49.95 26.09
N THR A 291 50.36 -50.09 25.68
CA THR A 291 51.14 -51.35 25.74
C THR A 291 51.66 -51.54 27.15
N ASP A 292 51.35 -52.68 27.75
CA ASP A 292 52.26 -53.69 28.30
C ASP A 292 51.42 -54.84 28.86
#